data_9340714c0d6ad3e705c68d2ea3ac39c6
#
_entry.id   9340714c0d6ad3e705c68d2ea3ac39c6
#
_cell.length_a   1.000
_cell.length_b   1.000
_cell.length_c   1.000
_cell.angle_alpha   90.00
_cell.angle_beta   90.00
_cell.angle_gamma   90.00
#
_symmetry.space_group_name_H-M   'P 1'
#
loop_
_entity.id
_entity.type
_entity.pdbx_description
1 polymer ?
#
loop_
_entity_poly.entity_id
_entity_poly.type
_entity_poly.pdbx_seq_one_letter_code
_entity_poly.pdbx_strand_id
1 'polypeptide(L)'
;MPEKMSGKRAKDSRENLRRKRRERTKENLEFYECIRDIVGHPAVLEMKKFYQHCDTDCYEHCLDVAYNNYKICKKLGLDARSAARGGMLHDLFLYDWREHRKETGDRLHAITHPITAYRNACKYFHLNKVEKEVITKHMWPVSVIPPRYPETYVICLTDKYCGSREIMDHYAKVLQNKYWGKPFAWFLKRIFEKVPRSDLLQEMLPELVSMERAA
;
A
#
# COMPACT_ATOMS: atom_id res chain seq x y z
N MET A 1 -48.73 11.22 9.92
CA MET A 1 -47.50 11.25 10.77
C MET A 1 -46.29 10.59 10.09
N PRO A 2 -45.80 11.00 8.90
CA PRO A 2 -44.58 10.46 8.29
C PRO A 2 -43.31 11.31 8.49
N GLU A 3 -43.40 12.61 8.79
CA GLU A 3 -42.22 13.52 8.83
C GLU A 3 -41.24 13.29 9.98
N LYS A 4 -41.68 12.86 11.16
CA LYS A 4 -40.78 12.62 12.30
C LYS A 4 -39.87 11.40 12.11
N MET A 5 -40.26 10.42 11.30
CA MET A 5 -39.45 9.23 11.02
C MET A 5 -38.30 9.52 10.05
N SER A 6 -38.46 10.46 9.12
CA SER A 6 -37.41 10.87 8.15
C SER A 6 -36.25 11.58 8.86
N GLY A 7 -36.54 12.49 9.78
CA GLY A 7 -35.51 13.24 10.54
C GLY A 7 -34.66 12.36 11.46
N LYS A 8 -35.26 11.35 12.10
CA LYS A 8 -34.52 10.41 12.96
C LYS A 8 -33.54 9.54 12.17
N ARG A 9 -34.00 8.97 11.04
CA ARG A 9 -33.14 8.18 10.14
C ARG A 9 -31.96 9.01 9.57
N ALA A 10 -32.19 10.26 9.21
CA ALA A 10 -31.13 11.16 8.72
C ALA A 10 -30.11 11.50 9.82
N LYS A 11 -30.56 11.72 11.07
CA LYS A 11 -29.68 11.97 12.22
C LYS A 11 -28.82 10.74 12.54
N ASP A 12 -29.43 9.56 12.62
CA ASP A 12 -28.75 8.29 12.88
C ASP A 12 -27.70 7.98 11.76
N SER A 13 -28.04 8.28 10.52
CA SER A 13 -27.11 8.13 9.39
C SER A 13 -25.91 9.06 9.50
N ARG A 14 -26.10 10.34 9.87
CA ARG A 14 -25.01 11.31 10.06
C ARG A 14 -24.12 10.93 11.25
N GLU A 15 -24.68 10.45 12.33
CA GLU A 15 -23.93 10.02 13.50
C GLU A 15 -23.09 8.77 13.21
N ASN A 16 -23.65 7.82 12.46
CA ASN A 16 -22.94 6.63 11.99
C ASN A 16 -21.76 6.98 11.06
N LEU A 17 -21.95 7.95 10.15
CA LEU A 17 -20.88 8.45 9.28
C LEU A 17 -19.77 9.14 10.09
N ARG A 18 -20.11 9.95 11.10
CA ARG A 18 -19.14 10.59 11.98
C ARG A 18 -18.33 9.57 12.78
N ARG A 19 -18.99 8.53 13.31
CA ARG A 19 -18.34 7.43 14.02
C ARG A 19 -17.36 6.70 13.12
N LYS A 20 -17.78 6.27 11.93
CA LYS A 20 -16.91 5.61 10.94
C LYS A 20 -15.69 6.46 10.56
N ARG A 21 -15.89 7.78 10.39
CA ARG A 21 -14.77 8.69 10.09
C ARG A 21 -13.77 8.75 11.24
N ARG A 22 -14.24 8.85 12.49
CA ARG A 22 -13.36 8.84 13.67
C ARG A 22 -12.57 7.53 13.81
N GLU A 23 -13.26 6.40 13.61
CA GLU A 23 -12.63 5.07 13.65
C GLU A 23 -11.55 4.96 12.57
N ARG A 24 -11.83 5.41 11.34
CA ARG A 24 -10.86 5.43 10.24
C ARG A 24 -9.67 6.35 10.53
N THR A 25 -9.90 7.52 11.09
CA THR A 25 -8.81 8.44 11.47
C THR A 25 -7.92 7.80 12.54
N LYS A 26 -8.51 7.16 13.56
CA LYS A 26 -7.76 6.44 14.60
C LYS A 26 -6.92 5.32 13.99
N GLU A 27 -7.50 4.50 13.12
CA GLU A 27 -6.80 3.40 12.43
C GLU A 27 -5.63 3.92 11.60
N ASN A 28 -5.79 5.05 10.89
CA ASN A 28 -4.74 5.68 10.11
C ASN A 28 -3.58 6.19 10.98
N LEU A 29 -3.89 6.77 12.15
CA LEU A 29 -2.87 7.20 13.12
C LEU A 29 -2.09 5.99 13.69
N GLU A 30 -2.78 4.93 14.06
CA GLU A 30 -2.15 3.70 14.55
C GLU A 30 -1.24 3.06 13.48
N PHE A 31 -1.67 3.08 12.22
CA PHE A 31 -0.83 2.62 11.11
C PHE A 31 0.39 3.53 10.92
N TYR A 32 0.19 4.86 10.93
CA TYR A 32 1.29 5.82 10.82
C TYR A 32 2.36 5.57 11.88
N GLU A 33 1.97 5.36 13.14
CA GLU A 33 2.89 5.03 14.23
C GLU A 33 3.73 3.77 13.96
N CYS A 34 3.23 2.83 13.15
CA CYS A 34 4.01 1.65 12.78
C CYS A 34 5.15 1.95 11.81
N ILE A 35 4.98 2.95 10.93
CA ILE A 35 5.89 3.26 9.82
C ILE A 35 6.51 4.66 9.91
N ARG A 36 6.28 5.37 11.00
CA ARG A 36 6.67 6.76 11.22
C ARG A 36 8.14 7.03 10.92
N ASP A 37 9.02 6.17 11.40
CA ASP A 37 10.47 6.25 11.19
C ASP A 37 10.90 5.95 9.74
N ILE A 38 9.97 5.44 8.91
CA ILE A 38 10.24 4.98 7.54
C ILE A 38 9.75 6.01 6.51
N VAL A 39 8.49 6.45 6.62
CA VAL A 39 7.80 7.21 5.55
C VAL A 39 8.45 8.55 5.20
N GLY A 40 9.11 9.21 6.16
CA GLY A 40 9.82 10.47 5.96
C GLY A 40 11.31 10.31 5.68
N HIS A 41 11.85 9.09 5.66
CA HIS A 41 13.28 8.87 5.47
C HIS A 41 13.70 9.19 4.03
N PRO A 42 14.84 9.91 3.80
CA PRO A 42 15.27 10.32 2.46
C PRO A 42 15.34 9.18 1.45
N ALA A 43 15.89 8.02 1.83
CA ALA A 43 15.99 6.86 0.94
C ALA A 43 14.62 6.28 0.54
N VAL A 44 13.62 6.39 1.42
CA VAL A 44 12.25 5.93 1.11
C VAL A 44 11.54 6.96 0.22
N LEU A 45 11.76 8.24 0.45
CA LEU A 45 11.22 9.31 -0.41
C LEU A 45 11.80 9.27 -1.83
N GLU A 46 13.01 8.70 -2.03
CA GLU A 46 13.56 8.48 -3.37
C GLU A 46 12.72 7.54 -4.22
N MET A 47 11.95 6.64 -3.62
CA MET A 47 11.04 5.73 -4.34
C MET A 47 10.02 6.48 -5.21
N LYS A 48 9.70 7.74 -4.90
CA LYS A 48 8.83 8.61 -5.70
C LYS A 48 9.39 8.94 -7.09
N LYS A 49 10.68 8.71 -7.31
CA LYS A 49 11.33 8.93 -8.61
C LYS A 49 11.11 7.77 -9.59
N PHE A 50 10.66 6.62 -9.11
CA PHE A 50 10.58 5.37 -9.89
C PHE A 50 9.12 4.91 -9.99
N TYR A 51 8.67 4.67 -11.22
CA TYR A 51 7.34 4.13 -11.46
C TYR A 51 7.30 2.63 -11.21
N GLN A 52 6.30 2.17 -10.45
CA GLN A 52 6.06 0.75 -10.22
C GLN A 52 5.12 0.18 -11.29
N HIS A 53 3.88 0.68 -11.33
CA HIS A 53 2.87 0.27 -12.28
C HIS A 53 2.22 1.49 -12.92
N CYS A 54 2.26 1.58 -14.26
CA CYS A 54 1.62 2.64 -15.04
C CYS A 54 1.93 4.05 -14.52
N ASP A 55 0.96 4.71 -13.87
CA ASP A 55 1.04 6.07 -13.35
C ASP A 55 1.42 6.14 -11.86
N THR A 56 1.51 4.98 -11.18
CA THR A 56 1.79 4.89 -9.74
C THR A 56 3.28 4.78 -9.50
N ASP A 57 3.82 5.65 -8.64
CA ASP A 57 5.21 5.53 -8.21
C ASP A 57 5.39 4.43 -7.15
N CYS A 58 6.64 4.01 -6.95
CA CYS A 58 6.99 2.92 -6.04
C CYS A 58 6.65 3.24 -4.58
N TYR A 59 6.73 4.53 -4.18
CA TYR A 59 6.37 4.95 -2.83
C TYR A 59 4.86 4.81 -2.57
N GLU A 60 4.02 5.29 -3.49
CA GLU A 60 2.56 5.18 -3.38
C GLU A 60 2.12 3.72 -3.36
N HIS A 61 2.69 2.90 -4.26
CA HIS A 61 2.45 1.46 -4.28
C HIS A 61 2.78 0.81 -2.93
N CYS A 62 4.00 1.02 -2.42
CA CYS A 62 4.43 0.45 -1.14
C CYS A 62 3.58 0.93 0.03
N LEU A 63 3.14 2.19 0.04
CA LEU A 63 2.25 2.71 1.07
C LEU A 63 0.87 2.03 1.05
N ASP A 64 0.30 1.81 -0.13
CA ASP A 64 -0.97 1.10 -0.27
C ASP A 64 -0.85 -0.37 0.15
N VAL A 65 0.23 -1.05 -0.25
CA VAL A 65 0.52 -2.43 0.18
C VAL A 65 0.69 -2.51 1.69
N ALA A 66 1.49 -1.61 2.29
CA ALA A 66 1.71 -1.54 3.73
C ALA A 66 0.42 -1.34 4.52
N TYR A 67 -0.44 -0.42 4.06
CA TYR A 67 -1.73 -0.14 4.69
C TYR A 67 -2.68 -1.35 4.65
N ASN A 68 -2.77 -2.03 3.51
CA ASN A 68 -3.60 -3.23 3.39
C ASN A 68 -3.06 -4.38 4.22
N ASN A 69 -1.72 -4.59 4.25
CA ASN A 69 -1.07 -5.56 5.13
C ASN A 69 -1.39 -5.29 6.59
N TYR A 70 -1.21 -4.06 7.04
CA TYR A 70 -1.55 -3.65 8.40
C TYR A 70 -2.99 -4.02 8.76
N LYS A 71 -3.95 -3.62 7.91
CA LYS A 71 -5.37 -3.86 8.19
C LYS A 71 -5.74 -5.34 8.25
N ILE A 72 -5.24 -6.12 7.31
CA ILE A 72 -5.53 -7.56 7.26
C ILE A 72 -4.87 -8.25 8.45
N CYS A 73 -3.59 -7.99 8.70
CA CYS A 73 -2.87 -8.60 9.83
C CYS A 73 -3.49 -8.21 11.17
N LYS A 74 -3.85 -6.94 11.38
CA LYS A 74 -4.57 -6.48 12.58
C LYS A 74 -5.90 -7.21 12.78
N LYS A 75 -6.68 -7.37 11.71
CA LYS A 75 -7.96 -8.11 11.75
C LYS A 75 -7.78 -9.59 12.07
N LEU A 76 -6.68 -10.18 11.63
CA LEU A 76 -6.35 -11.60 11.86
C LEU A 76 -5.59 -11.84 13.18
N GLY A 77 -5.28 -10.79 13.96
CA GLY A 77 -4.51 -10.91 15.20
C GLY A 77 -3.03 -11.26 14.97
N LEU A 78 -2.48 -10.95 13.79
CA LEU A 78 -1.08 -11.14 13.42
C LEU A 78 -0.23 -9.91 13.79
N ASP A 79 1.09 -9.97 13.56
CA ASP A 79 1.99 -8.84 13.77
C ASP A 79 1.78 -7.75 12.68
N ALA A 80 0.76 -6.92 12.91
CA ALA A 80 0.39 -5.86 12.00
C ALA A 80 1.48 -4.79 11.84
N ARG A 81 2.29 -4.54 12.90
CA ARG A 81 3.40 -3.58 12.83
C ARG A 81 4.47 -4.08 11.86
N SER A 82 4.94 -5.31 12.03
CA SER A 82 5.95 -5.88 11.14
C SER A 82 5.44 -6.03 9.70
N ALA A 83 4.16 -6.38 9.52
CA ALA A 83 3.53 -6.44 8.21
C ALA A 83 3.49 -5.06 7.52
N ALA A 84 3.17 -3.99 8.26
CA ALA A 84 3.18 -2.61 7.75
C ALA A 84 4.59 -2.17 7.33
N ARG A 85 5.58 -2.36 8.22
CA ARG A 85 6.98 -1.96 7.99
C ARG A 85 7.60 -2.71 6.82
N GLY A 86 7.44 -4.04 6.81
CA GLY A 86 7.89 -4.87 5.70
C GLY A 86 7.20 -4.49 4.39
N GLY A 87 5.89 -4.20 4.43
CA GLY A 87 5.13 -3.73 3.28
C GLY A 87 5.61 -2.38 2.73
N MET A 88 5.99 -1.41 3.60
CA MET A 88 6.54 -0.13 3.14
C MET A 88 7.93 -0.26 2.50
N LEU A 89 8.68 -1.29 2.86
CA LEU A 89 10.08 -1.49 2.44
C LEU A 89 10.26 -2.59 1.39
N HIS A 90 9.20 -3.30 0.98
CA HIS A 90 9.35 -4.51 0.17
C HIS A 90 9.97 -4.25 -1.20
N ASP A 91 9.74 -3.07 -1.76
CA ASP A 91 10.25 -2.64 -3.07
C ASP A 91 11.27 -1.48 -2.98
N LEU A 92 12.03 -1.37 -1.89
CA LEU A 92 13.09 -0.38 -1.72
C LEU A 92 14.34 -0.73 -2.55
N PHE A 93 14.19 -0.98 -3.86
CA PHE A 93 15.29 -1.32 -4.76
C PHE A 93 15.98 -0.08 -5.36
N LEU A 94 15.34 1.11 -5.43
CA LEU A 94 15.91 2.42 -5.77
C LEU A 94 16.54 2.51 -7.18
N TYR A 95 15.89 1.94 -8.17
CA TYR A 95 16.22 2.08 -9.60
C TYR A 95 14.98 1.91 -10.49
N ASP A 96 15.02 2.40 -11.71
CA ASP A 96 13.97 2.06 -12.69
C ASP A 96 14.20 0.63 -13.20
N TRP A 97 13.30 -0.29 -12.85
CA TRP A 97 13.43 -1.71 -13.21
C TRP A 97 13.35 -1.96 -14.72
N ARG A 98 12.74 -1.05 -15.48
CA ARG A 98 12.62 -1.15 -16.93
C ARG A 98 13.95 -0.84 -17.62
N GLU A 99 14.66 0.17 -17.13
CA GLU A 99 16.00 0.55 -17.63
C GLU A 99 17.08 -0.36 -17.07
N HIS A 100 17.00 -0.75 -15.82
CA HIS A 100 17.95 -1.66 -15.15
C HIS A 100 18.16 -2.97 -15.93
N ARG A 101 17.09 -3.52 -16.50
CA ARG A 101 17.16 -4.70 -17.37
C ARG A 101 18.00 -4.45 -18.63
N LYS A 102 17.93 -3.25 -19.20
CA LYS A 102 18.69 -2.90 -20.40
C LYS A 102 20.18 -2.71 -20.08
N GLU A 103 20.47 -2.10 -18.94
CA GLU A 103 21.83 -1.76 -18.52
C GLU A 103 22.59 -2.96 -17.97
N THR A 104 21.95 -3.80 -17.16
CA THR A 104 22.60 -4.90 -16.43
C THR A 104 22.39 -6.28 -17.08
N GLY A 105 21.42 -6.40 -17.99
CA GLY A 105 20.99 -7.69 -18.53
C GLY A 105 20.19 -8.55 -17.55
N ASP A 106 19.83 -8.02 -16.35
CA ASP A 106 19.06 -8.75 -15.34
C ASP A 106 17.65 -9.06 -15.87
N ARG A 107 17.45 -10.32 -16.25
CA ARG A 107 16.15 -10.84 -16.71
C ARG A 107 15.31 -11.42 -15.56
N LEU A 108 15.88 -11.51 -14.37
CA LEU A 108 15.27 -12.15 -13.20
C LEU A 108 14.86 -11.13 -12.13
N HIS A 109 14.55 -9.89 -12.54
CA HIS A 109 14.16 -8.82 -11.63
C HIS A 109 13.14 -9.26 -10.57
N ALA A 110 12.13 -10.03 -10.95
CA ALA A 110 11.13 -10.57 -10.02
C ALA A 110 11.73 -11.44 -8.89
N ILE A 111 12.94 -11.97 -9.06
CA ILE A 111 13.64 -12.79 -8.07
C ILE A 111 14.71 -11.97 -7.34
N THR A 112 15.35 -11.03 -8.03
CA THR A 112 16.52 -10.29 -7.52
C THR A 112 16.15 -9.05 -6.73
N HIS A 113 15.05 -8.32 -7.10
CA HIS A 113 14.66 -7.08 -6.42
C HIS A 113 14.34 -7.25 -4.93
N PRO A 114 13.72 -8.38 -4.44
CA PRO A 114 13.45 -8.51 -3.01
C PRO A 114 14.72 -8.51 -2.16
N ILE A 115 15.80 -9.11 -2.69
CA ILE A 115 17.09 -9.14 -2.02
C ILE A 115 17.77 -7.76 -2.05
N THR A 116 17.64 -7.04 -3.16
CA THR A 116 18.13 -5.66 -3.29
C THR A 116 17.37 -4.72 -2.34
N ALA A 117 16.05 -4.81 -2.31
CA ALA A 117 15.22 -4.04 -1.37
C ALA A 117 15.61 -4.32 0.09
N TYR A 118 15.79 -5.59 0.46
CA TYR A 118 16.23 -5.97 1.80
C TYR A 118 17.63 -5.40 2.14
N ARG A 119 18.60 -5.52 1.23
CA ARG A 119 19.93 -4.95 1.42
C ARG A 119 19.90 -3.43 1.61
N ASN A 120 19.08 -2.73 0.82
CA ASN A 120 18.91 -1.30 0.97
C ASN A 120 18.22 -0.94 2.29
N ALA A 121 17.16 -1.65 2.67
CA ALA A 121 16.47 -1.43 3.94
C ALA A 121 17.42 -1.64 5.15
N CYS A 122 18.28 -2.65 5.13
CA CYS A 122 19.26 -2.91 6.19
C CYS A 122 20.32 -1.79 6.36
N LYS A 123 20.52 -0.92 5.36
CA LYS A 123 21.45 0.21 5.50
C LYS A 123 20.90 1.30 6.42
N TYR A 124 19.58 1.41 6.52
CA TYR A 124 18.92 2.53 7.16
C TYR A 124 18.05 2.13 8.35
N PHE A 125 17.57 0.88 8.39
CA PHE A 125 16.58 0.42 9.37
C PHE A 125 17.00 -0.88 10.04
N HIS A 126 16.67 -1.00 11.34
CA HIS A 126 16.74 -2.28 12.04
C HIS A 126 15.51 -3.10 11.73
N LEU A 127 15.71 -4.26 11.11
CA LEU A 127 14.63 -5.14 10.67
C LEU A 127 14.58 -6.40 11.54
N ASN A 128 13.38 -6.77 11.98
CA ASN A 128 13.16 -8.02 12.66
C ASN A 128 13.01 -9.21 11.67
N LYS A 129 12.83 -10.42 12.19
CA LYS A 129 12.74 -11.63 11.36
C LYS A 129 11.50 -11.66 10.46
N VAL A 130 10.38 -11.11 10.93
CA VAL A 130 9.12 -11.04 10.14
C VAL A 130 9.28 -10.02 9.03
N GLU A 131 9.74 -8.80 9.33
CA GLU A 131 10.00 -7.73 8.35
C GLU A 131 10.98 -8.21 7.27
N LYS A 132 12.08 -8.89 7.66
CA LYS A 132 13.00 -9.50 6.72
C LYS A 132 12.30 -10.46 5.77
N GLU A 133 11.49 -11.37 6.29
CA GLU A 133 10.82 -12.37 5.45
C GLU A 133 9.76 -11.73 4.56
N VAL A 134 8.97 -10.78 5.07
CA VAL A 134 8.00 -10.00 4.29
C VAL A 134 8.69 -9.36 3.08
N ILE A 135 9.83 -8.70 3.26
CA ILE A 135 10.59 -8.07 2.18
C ILE A 135 11.16 -9.13 1.21
N THR A 136 11.81 -10.19 1.73
CA THR A 136 12.57 -11.11 0.87
C THR A 136 11.72 -12.14 0.14
N LYS A 137 10.48 -12.38 0.59
CA LYS A 137 9.63 -13.46 0.04
C LYS A 137 8.27 -13.00 -0.48
N HIS A 138 8.02 -11.68 -0.60
CA HIS A 138 6.73 -11.17 -1.13
C HIS A 138 6.41 -11.70 -2.53
N MET A 139 7.43 -12.07 -3.30
CA MET A 139 7.26 -12.62 -4.65
C MET A 139 6.88 -14.12 -4.68
N TRP A 140 6.65 -14.76 -3.53
CA TRP A 140 6.14 -16.14 -3.55
C TRP A 140 4.78 -16.22 -4.30
N PRO A 141 4.53 -17.26 -5.14
CA PRO A 141 5.33 -18.47 -5.40
C PRO A 141 6.37 -18.35 -6.52
N VAL A 142 6.62 -17.18 -7.10
CA VAL A 142 7.69 -16.97 -8.09
C VAL A 142 9.06 -17.31 -7.47
N SER A 143 9.29 -16.89 -6.23
CA SER A 143 10.38 -17.43 -5.41
C SER A 143 9.96 -18.79 -4.84
N VAL A 144 10.78 -19.83 -5.06
CA VAL A 144 10.41 -21.23 -4.79
C VAL A 144 10.26 -21.53 -3.29
N ILE A 145 10.96 -20.79 -2.41
CA ILE A 145 10.99 -21.05 -0.97
C ILE A 145 9.73 -20.46 -0.31
N PRO A 146 8.85 -21.29 0.27
CA PRO A 146 7.62 -20.80 0.87
C PRO A 146 7.87 -19.91 2.10
N PRO A 147 6.98 -18.97 2.40
CA PRO A 147 6.99 -18.19 3.63
C PRO A 147 6.84 -19.06 4.89
N ARG A 148 7.39 -18.58 6.00
CA ARG A 148 7.22 -19.17 7.35
C ARG A 148 6.20 -18.39 8.18
N TYR A 149 6.16 -17.06 7.98
CA TYR A 149 5.30 -16.17 8.74
C TYR A 149 4.00 -15.89 7.98
N PRO A 150 2.83 -15.92 8.65
CA PRO A 150 1.54 -15.65 8.01
C PRO A 150 1.46 -14.24 7.42
N GLU A 151 2.15 -13.26 8.00
CA GLU A 151 2.26 -11.89 7.48
C GLU A 151 2.84 -11.86 6.06
N THR A 152 3.76 -12.78 5.75
CA THR A 152 4.36 -12.87 4.42
C THR A 152 3.38 -13.42 3.37
N TYR A 153 2.47 -14.33 3.74
CA TYR A 153 1.39 -14.73 2.83
C TYR A 153 0.42 -13.57 2.55
N VAL A 154 0.18 -12.74 3.56
CA VAL A 154 -0.67 -11.56 3.38
C VAL A 154 -0.06 -10.61 2.35
N ILE A 155 1.25 -10.29 2.45
CA ILE A 155 1.87 -9.40 1.45
C ILE A 155 1.89 -10.02 0.05
N CYS A 156 2.12 -11.32 -0.08
CA CYS A 156 2.06 -11.99 -1.39
C CYS A 156 0.72 -11.78 -2.12
N LEU A 157 -0.36 -11.63 -1.36
CA LEU A 157 -1.69 -11.37 -1.91
C LEU A 157 -1.95 -9.87 -2.09
N THR A 158 -1.61 -9.05 -1.10
CA THR A 158 -1.90 -7.61 -1.13
C THR A 158 -1.07 -6.88 -2.18
N ASP A 159 0.20 -7.22 -2.34
CA ASP A 159 1.06 -6.68 -3.39
C ASP A 159 0.47 -6.92 -4.78
N LYS A 160 0.17 -8.17 -5.12
CA LYS A 160 -0.44 -8.52 -6.41
C LYS A 160 -1.82 -7.88 -6.61
N TYR A 161 -2.58 -7.77 -5.53
CA TYR A 161 -3.87 -7.10 -5.57
C TYR A 161 -3.72 -5.59 -5.84
N CYS A 162 -2.82 -4.90 -5.12
CA CYS A 162 -2.57 -3.47 -5.32
C CYS A 162 -2.05 -3.19 -6.74
N GLY A 163 -1.05 -3.94 -7.20
CA GLY A 163 -0.53 -3.81 -8.56
C GLY A 163 -1.58 -4.07 -9.65
N SER A 164 -2.43 -5.10 -9.49
CA SER A 164 -3.53 -5.35 -10.41
C SER A 164 -4.53 -4.20 -10.43
N ARG A 165 -4.87 -3.63 -9.28
CA ARG A 165 -5.77 -2.47 -9.17
C ARG A 165 -5.20 -1.25 -9.87
N GLU A 166 -3.92 -0.93 -9.64
CA GLU A 166 -3.23 0.20 -10.26
C GLU A 166 -3.25 0.11 -11.79
N ILE A 167 -2.96 -1.08 -12.33
CA ILE A 167 -3.04 -1.37 -13.76
C ILE A 167 -4.48 -1.17 -14.27
N MET A 168 -5.48 -1.69 -13.56
CA MET A 168 -6.88 -1.56 -13.96
C MET A 168 -7.38 -0.12 -13.90
N ASP A 169 -6.99 0.64 -12.88
CA ASP A 169 -7.34 2.07 -12.74
C ASP A 169 -6.74 2.88 -13.92
N HIS A 170 -5.51 2.60 -14.32
CA HIS A 170 -4.88 3.22 -15.50
C HIS A 170 -5.67 2.90 -16.77
N TYR A 171 -5.93 1.63 -17.04
CA TYR A 171 -6.71 1.24 -18.25
C TYR A 171 -8.13 1.79 -18.23
N ALA A 172 -8.77 1.87 -17.06
CA ALA A 172 -10.09 2.49 -16.94
C ALA A 172 -10.06 3.97 -17.35
N LYS A 173 -9.02 4.72 -16.93
CA LYS A 173 -8.82 6.13 -17.33
C LYS A 173 -8.58 6.25 -18.84
N VAL A 174 -7.73 5.40 -19.41
CA VAL A 174 -7.40 5.39 -20.86
C VAL A 174 -8.65 5.08 -21.69
N LEU A 175 -9.45 4.08 -21.27
CA LEU A 175 -10.67 3.68 -22.00
C LEU A 175 -11.79 4.73 -21.86
N GLN A 176 -11.92 5.39 -20.71
CA GLN A 176 -12.86 6.52 -20.55
C GLN A 176 -12.57 7.64 -21.54
N ASN A 177 -11.29 7.90 -21.80
CA ASN A 177 -10.88 9.00 -22.67
C ASN A 177 -10.93 8.66 -24.15
N LYS A 178 -10.94 7.37 -24.54
CA LYS A 178 -10.69 6.98 -25.93
C LYS A 178 -11.89 6.36 -26.68
N TYR A 179 -12.66 5.43 -26.12
CA TYR A 179 -13.59 4.64 -26.98
C TYR A 179 -14.86 4.07 -26.38
N TRP A 180 -14.97 3.83 -25.09
CA TRP A 180 -16.11 3.09 -24.56
C TRP A 180 -16.59 3.71 -23.26
N GLY A 181 -17.72 4.36 -23.38
CA GLY A 181 -18.29 5.12 -22.29
C GLY A 181 -18.47 4.35 -20.99
N LYS A 182 -18.70 5.12 -20.02
CA LYS A 182 -19.19 4.99 -18.63
C LYS A 182 -19.55 3.58 -18.06
N PRO A 183 -20.18 2.59 -18.77
CA PRO A 183 -20.59 1.32 -18.16
C PRO A 183 -19.43 0.40 -17.79
N PHE A 184 -18.41 0.25 -18.64
CA PHE A 184 -17.28 -0.67 -18.37
C PHE A 184 -16.32 -0.09 -17.32
N ALA A 185 -16.02 1.19 -17.42
CA ALA A 185 -15.24 1.88 -16.39
C ALA A 185 -15.97 1.89 -15.03
N TRP A 186 -17.30 2.05 -15.02
CA TRP A 186 -18.12 1.91 -13.82
C TRP A 186 -18.08 0.49 -13.24
N PHE A 187 -18.16 -0.54 -14.08
CA PHE A 187 -18.07 -1.94 -13.66
C PHE A 187 -16.72 -2.27 -13.01
N LEU A 188 -15.61 -1.87 -13.64
CA LEU A 188 -14.27 -2.03 -13.09
C LEU A 188 -14.12 -1.30 -11.76
N LYS A 189 -14.53 -0.03 -11.70
CA LYS A 189 -14.52 0.77 -10.48
C LYS A 189 -15.27 0.07 -9.35
N ARG A 190 -16.44 -0.49 -9.61
CA ARG A 190 -17.29 -1.15 -8.61
C ARG A 190 -16.69 -2.45 -8.06
N ILE A 191 -15.90 -3.17 -8.84
CA ILE A 191 -15.18 -4.37 -8.37
C ILE A 191 -14.06 -3.97 -7.39
N PHE A 192 -13.32 -2.92 -7.72
CA PHE A 192 -12.12 -2.52 -6.97
C PHE A 192 -12.37 -1.47 -5.89
N GLU A 193 -13.54 -0.83 -5.86
CA GLU A 193 -13.92 0.21 -4.89
C GLU A 193 -14.06 -0.29 -3.44
N LYS A 194 -14.12 -1.60 -3.23
CA LYS A 194 -14.35 -2.21 -1.91
C LYS A 194 -13.08 -2.33 -1.06
N VAL A 195 -11.90 -2.13 -1.63
CA VAL A 195 -10.65 -2.27 -0.89
C VAL A 195 -10.17 -0.90 -0.41
N PRO A 196 -9.79 -0.79 0.86
CA PRO A 196 -9.33 0.47 1.42
C PRO A 196 -8.12 1.01 0.67
N ARG A 197 -8.14 2.31 0.37
CA ARG A 197 -6.98 3.06 -0.13
C ARG A 197 -6.37 3.84 1.01
N SER A 198 -5.09 4.10 0.91
CA SER A 198 -4.35 4.97 1.82
C SER A 198 -4.60 6.48 1.57
N ASP A 199 -5.55 6.84 0.69
CA ASP A 199 -5.79 8.23 0.24
C ASP A 199 -5.83 9.22 1.41
N LEU A 200 -6.58 8.89 2.47
CA LEU A 200 -6.69 9.75 3.67
C LEU A 200 -5.36 9.86 4.43
N LEU A 201 -4.55 8.82 4.40
CA LEU A 201 -3.22 8.85 4.98
C LEU A 201 -2.26 9.66 4.11
N GLN A 202 -2.35 9.54 2.79
CA GLN A 202 -1.54 10.35 1.87
C GLN A 202 -1.82 11.84 2.04
N GLU A 203 -3.07 12.23 2.27
CA GLU A 203 -3.44 13.62 2.60
C GLU A 203 -2.87 14.08 3.96
N MET A 204 -2.81 13.20 4.96
CA MET A 204 -2.34 13.52 6.32
C MET A 204 -0.82 13.45 6.47
N LEU A 205 -0.13 12.63 5.68
CA LEU A 205 1.31 12.37 5.80
C LEU A 205 2.19 13.64 5.77
N PRO A 206 1.98 14.62 4.87
CA PRO A 206 2.79 15.83 4.84
C PRO A 206 2.72 16.62 6.17
N GLU A 207 1.54 16.72 6.78
CA GLU A 207 1.33 17.40 8.05
C GLU A 207 2.00 16.63 9.20
N LEU A 208 1.79 15.31 9.28
CA LEU A 208 2.35 14.46 10.31
C LEU A 208 3.89 14.47 10.28
N VAL A 209 4.49 14.32 9.10
CA VAL A 209 5.95 14.35 8.92
C VAL A 209 6.52 15.75 9.23
N SER A 210 5.79 16.83 8.92
CA SER A 210 6.25 18.19 9.22
C SER A 210 6.22 18.48 10.72
N MET A 211 5.22 18.01 11.45
CA MET A 211 5.12 18.14 12.90
C MET A 211 6.27 17.46 13.65
N GLU A 212 6.72 16.30 13.17
CA GLU A 212 7.86 15.58 13.76
C GLU A 212 9.20 16.27 13.52
N ARG A 213 9.38 16.92 12.37
CA ARG A 213 10.61 17.67 12.09
C ARG A 213 10.72 18.96 12.88
N ALA A 214 9.62 19.44 13.44
CA ALA A 214 9.54 20.66 14.24
C ALA A 214 9.64 20.38 15.76
N ALA A 215 9.54 19.12 16.19
CA ALA A 215 9.67 18.67 17.58
C ALA A 215 11.06 18.13 17.88
#